data_6d6dc247265c61c8827ade8c706e7325
#
_entry.id   6d6dc247265c61c8827ade8c706e7325
#
_cell.length_a   1.000
_cell.length_b   1.000
_cell.length_c   1.000
_cell.angle_alpha   90.00
_cell.angle_beta   90.00
_cell.angle_gamma   90.00
#
_symmetry.space_group_name_H-M   'P 1'
#
loop_
_entity.id
_entity.type
_entity.pdbx_description
1 polymer ?
#
loop_
_entity_poly.entity_id
_entity_poly.type
_entity_poly.pdbx_seq_one_letter_code
_entity_poly.pdbx_strand_id
1 'polypeptide(L)'
;MSEPSAEYSATEQPSGEQPSGESPTGTRPGAPDSFEAWQRLDPKAILASTVLVIAPMFPVVGVMALSRDSSLRALGTAGVWLTVVLLTTLGSWLHWYFTRFRVTDERFELRQGNISRSFSSIPRERIRSVDLTAPVVHRMLGISVVKIGTGRQSISDSDVKLDALPTARAEQLRELLLRPRTGPASGSGNGGSGTEPFGPGRPGTVEGETGAELARMRPSWYLYSTLTASLLLVTWAAVGSAMSTLSDVFRALWASDTATDWFSDKAMSVWSHVPVWLVVVSAVVTVLLGGLLGALALSVEMWWGFRLTRESDTTLRTRRGLLTTRAVSLERRRLRGVELAEPLLLRWAGGSRLTAVATGLGQGATSGRSDNKALLPPAPRGVAERTAAGVLERSDSLEGGSPLRAHPRTALRRRLTRALLPVVAVSVALAVAAARTELIPWWSWSVPLLAGFPAAAFAWDAYRNLGHGHSDEYLVTRYGTGVKRTVLLQREGIIGWRISQSPVQRLTGLLTVGATTAAGDGCYYVPDAGAEQGLAFAERCVPGLLEPFLEKNSESAREPTIPPNDSPSEIGNETTP
;
A
#
# COMPACT_ATOMS: atom_id res chain seq x y z
N MET A 1 -3.60 0.93 75.91
CA MET A 1 -3.13 -0.45 76.16
C MET A 1 -2.22 -0.76 74.98
N SER A 2 -1.01 -0.37 75.19
CA SER A 2 0.25 -1.07 75.49
C SER A 2 1.02 -1.36 74.20
N GLU A 3 1.98 -0.48 73.92
CA GLU A 3 3.27 -0.82 73.33
C GLU A 3 4.00 -1.89 74.13
N PRO A 4 5.01 -2.58 73.64
CA PRO A 4 6.31 -1.98 73.80
C PRO A 4 7.31 -2.19 72.68
N SER A 5 8.22 -1.20 72.66
CA SER A 5 9.55 -1.08 72.06
C SER A 5 10.50 -2.25 72.40
N ALA A 6 11.43 -2.53 71.47
CA ALA A 6 12.75 -3.09 71.78
C ALA A 6 13.83 -2.54 70.84
N GLU A 7 14.69 -1.70 71.44
CA GLU A 7 16.07 -1.39 71.04
C GLU A 7 16.96 -2.65 70.99
N TYR A 8 17.95 -2.68 70.07
CA TYR A 8 19.31 -3.24 70.28
C TYR A 8 20.20 -2.65 69.18
N SER A 9 21.03 -1.69 69.49
CA SER A 9 22.39 -1.66 69.97
C SER A 9 23.45 -2.04 68.92
N ALA A 10 24.26 -1.02 68.71
CA ALA A 10 25.50 -0.98 67.92
C ALA A 10 26.57 -1.95 68.38
N THR A 11 27.47 -2.34 67.50
CA THR A 11 28.93 -2.41 67.62
C THR A 11 29.50 -3.38 66.58
N GLU A 12 30.35 -2.95 65.71
CA GLU A 12 31.75 -3.18 65.49
C GLU A 12 32.17 -3.00 64.04
N GLN A 13 33.05 -2.04 63.83
CA GLN A 13 33.95 -2.01 62.69
C GLN A 13 35.13 -2.97 62.95
N PRO A 14 35.68 -3.55 61.92
CA PRO A 14 37.15 -3.53 61.79
C PRO A 14 37.62 -2.89 60.49
N SER A 15 38.66 -2.15 60.67
CA SER A 15 39.54 -1.44 59.79
C SER A 15 40.26 -2.30 58.75
N GLY A 16 40.42 -1.68 57.56
CA GLY A 16 41.67 -1.73 56.83
C GLY A 16 41.84 -2.83 55.80
N GLU A 17 41.71 -2.42 54.54
CA GLU A 17 42.70 -2.72 53.51
C GLU A 17 42.33 -2.00 52.21
N GLN A 18 43.15 -0.99 51.84
CA GLN A 18 43.17 -0.44 50.48
C GLN A 18 43.99 -1.41 49.62
N PRO A 19 43.50 -1.79 48.42
CA PRO A 19 44.39 -2.11 47.34
C PRO A 19 44.49 -0.91 46.39
N SER A 20 45.74 -0.53 46.25
CA SER A 20 46.42 0.29 45.27
C SER A 20 45.78 0.35 43.89
N GLY A 21 45.87 1.56 43.36
CA GLY A 21 45.43 1.98 42.03
C GLY A 21 45.93 1.09 40.87
N GLU A 22 45.02 0.79 40.02
CA GLU A 22 45.27 0.52 38.60
C GLU A 22 44.30 1.35 37.78
N SER A 23 44.80 2.39 37.17
CA SER A 23 44.19 3.10 36.07
C SER A 23 44.12 2.18 34.85
N PRO A 24 42.99 1.87 34.32
CA PRO A 24 42.95 1.30 32.99
C PRO A 24 42.89 2.43 31.96
N THR A 25 44.03 3.06 31.67
CA THR A 25 44.30 3.68 30.37
C THR A 25 44.48 2.57 29.35
N GLY A 26 43.39 2.23 28.73
CA GLY A 26 43.34 1.33 27.58
C GLY A 26 42.19 1.68 26.72
N THR A 27 42.32 2.78 25.98
CA THR A 27 41.44 3.09 24.82
C THR A 27 41.58 1.93 23.82
N ARG A 28 40.65 0.99 23.88
CA ARG A 28 40.46 0.00 22.80
C ARG A 28 40.01 0.73 21.56
N PRO A 29 40.76 0.71 20.45
CA PRO A 29 40.30 1.28 19.20
C PRO A 29 39.24 0.34 18.62
N GLY A 30 38.02 0.90 18.39
CA GLY A 30 37.08 0.39 17.41
C GLY A 30 36.23 -0.81 17.80
N ALA A 31 35.43 -0.69 18.87
CA ALA A 31 34.15 -1.40 18.88
C ALA A 31 33.21 -0.71 17.88
N PRO A 32 32.53 -1.43 16.96
CA PRO A 32 31.49 -0.80 16.13
C PRO A 32 30.46 -0.19 17.07
N ASP A 33 30.12 1.11 16.83
CA ASP A 33 29.15 1.86 17.62
C ASP A 33 27.92 1.00 17.88
N SER A 34 27.79 0.44 19.05
CA SER A 34 26.65 -0.39 19.42
C SER A 34 25.42 0.51 19.50
N PHE A 35 24.33 0.15 18.80
CA PHE A 35 23.06 0.87 18.84
C PHE A 35 22.42 0.88 20.25
N GLU A 36 23.06 0.29 21.24
CA GLU A 36 22.61 0.24 22.64
C GLU A 36 22.70 1.60 23.35
N ALA A 37 23.67 2.44 22.95
CA ALA A 37 23.77 3.81 23.47
C ALA A 37 22.76 4.73 22.79
N TRP A 38 22.29 5.77 23.51
CA TRP A 38 21.42 6.80 22.94
C TRP A 38 22.12 7.56 21.81
N GLN A 39 21.63 7.41 20.59
CA GLN A 39 22.15 8.05 19.40
C GLN A 39 21.28 9.23 18.98
N ARG A 40 21.91 10.22 18.32
CA ARG A 40 21.24 11.35 17.66
C ARG A 40 21.07 11.09 16.19
N LEU A 41 20.12 11.79 15.58
CA LEU A 41 19.97 11.86 14.13
C LEU A 41 21.15 12.63 13.50
N ASP A 42 21.35 12.46 12.20
CA ASP A 42 22.38 13.23 11.47
C ASP A 42 21.95 14.71 11.35
N PRO A 43 22.83 15.68 11.69
CA PRO A 43 22.52 17.11 11.58
C PRO A 43 22.20 17.56 10.15
N LYS A 44 22.58 16.81 9.13
CA LYS A 44 22.21 17.06 7.72
C LYS A 44 20.69 17.05 7.50
N ALA A 45 19.91 16.53 8.44
CA ALA A 45 18.44 16.63 8.45
C ALA A 45 17.95 18.07 8.37
N ILE A 46 18.62 18.97 9.10
CA ILE A 46 18.27 20.39 9.15
C ILE A 46 18.46 21.01 7.76
N LEU A 47 19.59 20.69 7.12
CA LEU A 47 19.88 21.18 5.76
C LEU A 47 18.84 20.64 4.76
N ALA A 48 18.52 19.36 4.85
CA ALA A 48 17.54 18.73 3.96
C ALA A 48 16.15 19.37 4.06
N SER A 49 15.67 19.63 5.27
CA SER A 49 14.37 20.26 5.50
C SER A 49 14.36 21.73 5.04
N THR A 50 15.44 22.46 5.27
CA THR A 50 15.57 23.86 4.85
C THR A 50 15.58 23.98 3.32
N VAL A 51 16.35 23.13 2.61
CA VAL A 51 16.37 23.10 1.15
C VAL A 51 14.99 22.77 0.57
N LEU A 52 14.25 21.85 1.19
CA LEU A 52 12.91 21.47 0.73
C LEU A 52 11.90 22.63 0.81
N VAL A 53 12.07 23.54 1.77
CA VAL A 53 11.22 24.74 1.91
C VAL A 53 11.66 25.86 0.97
N ILE A 54 12.97 26.01 0.75
CA ILE A 54 13.51 27.06 -0.12
C ILE A 54 13.30 26.74 -1.60
N ALA A 55 13.43 25.47 -2.01
CA ALA A 55 13.39 25.07 -3.42
C ALA A 55 12.13 25.55 -4.19
N PRO A 56 10.89 25.43 -3.66
CA PRO A 56 9.70 25.93 -4.35
C PRO A 56 9.63 27.46 -4.45
N MET A 57 10.49 28.18 -3.71
CA MET A 57 10.51 29.64 -3.70
C MET A 57 11.26 30.27 -4.87
N PHE A 58 12.21 29.56 -5.46
CA PHE A 58 13.00 30.12 -6.56
C PHE A 58 12.15 30.68 -7.70
N PRO A 59 11.14 29.98 -8.24
CA PRO A 59 10.30 30.52 -9.29
C PRO A 59 9.48 31.73 -8.82
N VAL A 60 8.98 31.73 -7.59
CA VAL A 60 8.19 32.86 -7.04
C VAL A 60 9.04 34.11 -6.88
N VAL A 61 10.23 33.97 -6.30
CA VAL A 61 11.19 35.07 -6.16
C VAL A 61 11.65 35.58 -7.53
N GLY A 62 11.88 34.67 -8.48
CA GLY A 62 12.22 35.00 -9.85
C GLY A 62 11.16 35.85 -10.54
N VAL A 63 9.90 35.51 -10.44
CA VAL A 63 8.76 36.28 -10.96
C VAL A 63 8.66 37.64 -10.29
N MET A 64 8.82 37.72 -8.98
CA MET A 64 8.77 38.98 -8.24
C MET A 64 9.96 39.92 -8.58
N ALA A 65 11.14 39.36 -8.77
CA ALA A 65 12.31 40.16 -9.16
C ALA A 65 12.16 40.76 -10.57
N LEU A 66 11.40 40.09 -11.44
CA LEU A 66 11.15 40.53 -12.83
C LEU A 66 9.92 41.44 -12.94
N SER A 67 8.98 41.39 -11.97
CA SER A 67 7.83 42.29 -11.96
C SER A 67 8.25 43.69 -11.52
N ARG A 68 7.98 44.70 -12.38
CA ARG A 68 8.27 46.11 -12.13
C ARG A 68 7.40 46.77 -11.05
N ASP A 69 6.48 46.02 -10.43
CA ASP A 69 5.46 46.55 -9.53
C ASP A 69 5.93 46.52 -8.06
N SER A 70 6.03 47.72 -7.50
CA SER A 70 6.16 48.11 -6.09
C SER A 70 7.12 47.29 -5.21
N SER A 71 8.25 47.86 -4.94
CA SER A 71 9.29 47.45 -3.99
C SER A 71 8.72 47.08 -2.58
N LEU A 72 7.66 47.70 -2.13
CA LEU A 72 7.03 47.42 -0.80
C LEU A 72 6.32 46.06 -0.73
N ARG A 73 5.61 45.63 -1.77
CA ARG A 73 4.98 44.32 -1.82
C ARG A 73 6.02 43.21 -1.93
N ALA A 74 7.07 43.43 -2.72
CA ALA A 74 8.19 42.49 -2.83
C ALA A 74 8.92 42.30 -1.48
N LEU A 75 9.17 43.41 -0.78
CA LEU A 75 9.78 43.36 0.57
C LEU A 75 8.88 42.65 1.59
N GLY A 76 7.56 42.90 1.55
CA GLY A 76 6.60 42.23 2.44
C GLY A 76 6.57 40.73 2.24
N THR A 77 6.48 40.26 0.99
CA THR A 77 6.46 38.82 0.67
C THR A 77 7.82 38.17 0.98
N ALA A 78 8.94 38.80 0.66
CA ALA A 78 10.26 38.31 1.02
C ALA A 78 10.41 38.18 2.55
N GLY A 79 9.88 39.14 3.33
CA GLY A 79 9.87 39.09 4.79
C GLY A 79 9.06 37.93 5.34
N VAL A 80 7.87 37.68 4.79
CA VAL A 80 7.04 36.51 5.18
C VAL A 80 7.78 35.21 4.92
N TRP A 81 8.41 35.08 3.74
CA TRP A 81 9.14 33.88 3.39
C TRP A 81 10.40 33.66 4.21
N LEU A 82 11.14 34.72 4.49
CA LEU A 82 12.28 34.63 5.40
C LEU A 82 11.85 34.13 6.76
N THR A 83 10.72 34.62 7.26
CA THR A 83 10.14 34.17 8.53
C THR A 83 9.75 32.69 8.48
N VAL A 84 9.13 32.23 7.39
CA VAL A 84 8.78 30.82 7.20
C VAL A 84 10.03 29.94 7.17
N VAL A 85 11.07 30.33 6.44
CA VAL A 85 12.34 29.61 6.38
C VAL A 85 13.00 29.57 7.76
N LEU A 86 13.02 30.68 8.47
CA LEU A 86 13.60 30.76 9.82
C LEU A 86 12.85 29.85 10.80
N LEU A 87 11.52 29.91 10.82
CA LEU A 87 10.69 29.11 11.70
C LEU A 87 10.81 27.61 11.40
N THR A 88 10.84 27.23 10.12
CA THR A 88 10.99 25.82 9.72
C THR A 88 12.38 25.29 10.02
N THR A 89 13.43 26.09 9.81
CA THR A 89 14.81 25.73 10.16
C THR A 89 14.97 25.58 11.67
N LEU A 90 14.42 26.53 12.45
CA LEU A 90 14.40 26.46 13.91
C LEU A 90 13.63 25.23 14.41
N GLY A 91 12.45 24.97 13.85
CA GLY A 91 11.65 23.78 14.17
C GLY A 91 12.39 22.48 13.88
N SER A 92 13.09 22.40 12.74
CA SER A 92 13.91 21.25 12.37
C SER A 92 15.12 21.06 13.28
N TRP A 93 15.76 22.16 13.67
CA TRP A 93 16.87 22.15 14.63
C TRP A 93 16.41 21.65 16.02
N LEU A 94 15.29 22.18 16.52
CA LEU A 94 14.68 21.72 17.76
C LEU A 94 14.33 20.22 17.69
N HIS A 95 13.69 19.80 16.59
CA HIS A 95 13.36 18.39 16.38
C HIS A 95 14.60 17.50 16.41
N TRP A 96 15.66 17.87 15.68
CA TRP A 96 16.93 17.16 15.68
C TRP A 96 17.56 17.12 17.09
N TYR A 97 17.57 18.23 17.80
CA TYR A 97 18.21 18.33 19.12
C TYR A 97 17.54 17.43 20.18
N PHE A 98 16.20 17.34 20.15
CA PHE A 98 15.42 16.58 21.12
C PHE A 98 15.15 15.13 20.72
N THR A 99 15.42 14.74 19.46
CA THR A 99 15.20 13.38 19.01
C THR A 99 16.40 12.50 19.26
N ARG A 100 16.20 11.42 20.02
CA ARG A 100 17.21 10.41 20.31
C ARG A 100 16.60 9.03 20.21
N PHE A 101 17.36 8.06 19.73
CA PHE A 101 16.94 6.66 19.64
C PHE A 101 18.02 5.72 20.16
N ARG A 102 17.60 4.54 20.59
CA ARG A 102 18.49 3.41 20.89
C ARG A 102 17.82 2.10 20.55
N VAL A 103 18.62 1.08 20.33
CA VAL A 103 18.16 -0.29 20.08
C VAL A 103 18.81 -1.19 21.10
N THR A 104 18.00 -1.76 21.97
CA THR A 104 18.43 -2.81 22.89
C THR A 104 18.12 -4.18 22.28
N ASP A 105 18.59 -5.25 22.89
CA ASP A 105 18.29 -6.60 22.42
C ASP A 105 16.80 -6.92 22.38
N GLU A 106 16.00 -6.28 23.23
CA GLU A 106 14.56 -6.54 23.34
C GLU A 106 13.70 -5.49 22.68
N ARG A 107 14.14 -4.23 22.64
CA ARG A 107 13.29 -3.10 22.31
C ARG A 107 13.99 -2.07 21.45
N PHE A 108 13.21 -1.47 20.56
CA PHE A 108 13.55 -0.20 19.92
C PHE A 108 12.93 0.93 20.73
N GLU A 109 13.71 1.91 21.11
CA GLU A 109 13.26 3.06 21.91
C GLU A 109 13.57 4.37 21.19
N LEU A 110 12.57 5.23 21.14
CA LEU A 110 12.64 6.56 20.55
C LEU A 110 12.12 7.60 21.52
N ARG A 111 12.92 8.64 21.76
CA ARG A 111 12.53 9.84 22.49
C ARG A 111 12.47 10.99 21.49
N GLN A 112 11.32 11.64 21.41
CA GLN A 112 11.13 12.81 20.55
C GLN A 112 10.18 13.81 21.22
N GLY A 113 10.28 15.08 20.81
CA GLY A 113 9.35 16.13 21.19
C GLY A 113 10.03 17.37 21.75
N ASN A 114 9.56 18.54 21.29
CA ASN A 114 10.03 19.85 21.69
C ASN A 114 9.25 20.36 22.92
N ILE A 115 7.93 20.47 22.79
CA ILE A 115 7.00 20.98 23.82
C ILE A 115 6.34 19.81 24.55
N SER A 116 5.91 18.78 23.80
CA SER A 116 5.37 17.53 24.33
C SER A 116 6.40 16.41 24.14
N ARG A 117 6.88 15.86 25.24
CA ARG A 117 7.82 14.74 25.22
C ARG A 117 7.06 13.45 24.93
N SER A 118 7.36 12.80 23.83
CA SER A 118 6.86 11.46 23.54
C SER A 118 7.99 10.43 23.67
N PHE A 119 7.71 9.36 24.38
CA PHE A 119 8.57 8.19 24.49
C PHE A 119 7.87 7.00 23.85
N SER A 120 8.48 6.45 22.82
CA SER A 120 7.97 5.27 22.15
C SER A 120 8.93 4.10 22.35
N SER A 121 8.42 3.03 22.95
CA SER A 121 9.16 1.78 23.16
C SER A 121 8.45 0.66 22.44
N ILE A 122 9.12 0.06 21.47
CA ILE A 122 8.55 -0.99 20.60
C ILE A 122 9.36 -2.27 20.80
N PRO A 123 8.74 -3.36 21.29
CA PRO A 123 9.38 -4.68 21.31
C PRO A 123 9.78 -5.08 19.89
N ARG A 124 11.00 -5.60 19.71
CA ARG A 124 11.51 -6.03 18.38
C ARG A 124 10.59 -7.07 17.73
N GLU A 125 9.95 -7.92 18.50
CA GLU A 125 8.98 -8.90 18.02
C GLU A 125 7.73 -8.26 17.36
N ARG A 126 7.42 -7.03 17.72
CA ARG A 126 6.30 -6.26 17.13
C ARG A 126 6.70 -5.48 15.88
N ILE A 127 8.00 -5.38 15.57
CA ILE A 127 8.46 -4.71 14.35
C ILE A 127 8.13 -5.60 13.17
N ARG A 128 7.31 -5.11 12.25
CA ARG A 128 6.76 -5.89 11.14
C ARG A 128 7.33 -5.52 9.79
N SER A 129 7.71 -4.28 9.61
CA SER A 129 8.37 -3.80 8.40
C SER A 129 9.36 -2.70 8.73
N VAL A 130 10.44 -2.63 7.97
CA VAL A 130 11.40 -1.53 8.03
C VAL A 130 11.56 -0.99 6.62
N ASP A 131 11.02 0.21 6.40
CA ASP A 131 11.02 0.87 5.12
C ASP A 131 12.10 1.95 5.09
N LEU A 132 13.03 1.86 4.16
CA LEU A 132 14.04 2.86 3.91
C LEU A 132 13.61 3.75 2.75
N THR A 133 13.54 5.05 2.98
CA THR A 133 13.20 6.04 1.96
C THR A 133 14.25 7.14 1.92
N ALA A 134 14.82 7.41 0.75
CA ALA A 134 15.74 8.52 0.56
C ALA A 134 15.22 9.45 -0.54
N PRO A 135 14.52 10.55 -0.17
CA PRO A 135 14.17 11.63 -1.10
C PRO A 135 15.42 12.24 -1.74
N VAL A 136 15.25 12.95 -2.86
CA VAL A 136 16.36 13.52 -3.65
C VAL A 136 17.39 14.24 -2.80
N VAL A 137 16.94 15.20 -1.97
CA VAL A 137 17.82 15.99 -1.11
C VAL A 137 18.53 15.12 -0.07
N HIS A 138 17.81 14.17 0.55
CA HIS A 138 18.39 13.25 1.52
C HIS A 138 19.44 12.35 0.85
N ARG A 139 19.18 11.88 -0.36
CA ARG A 139 20.11 11.05 -1.12
C ARG A 139 21.39 11.80 -1.48
N MET A 140 21.30 13.07 -1.90
CA MET A 140 22.48 13.92 -2.17
C MET A 140 23.33 14.14 -0.92
N LEU A 141 22.70 14.20 0.25
CA LEU A 141 23.38 14.35 1.54
C LEU A 141 23.84 13.02 2.16
N GLY A 142 23.56 11.87 1.50
CA GLY A 142 23.90 10.53 1.98
C GLY A 142 23.10 10.06 3.20
N ILE A 143 21.90 10.61 3.41
CA ILE A 143 21.01 10.28 4.51
C ILE A 143 19.72 9.61 4.01
N SER A 144 19.09 8.82 4.86
CA SER A 144 17.83 8.11 4.60
C SER A 144 16.87 8.24 5.77
N VAL A 145 15.60 8.12 5.47
CA VAL A 145 14.49 8.08 6.44
C VAL A 145 14.14 6.62 6.67
N VAL A 146 14.14 6.20 7.93
CA VAL A 146 13.74 4.84 8.33
C VAL A 146 12.35 4.90 8.92
N LYS A 147 11.41 4.12 8.38
CA LYS A 147 10.06 3.95 8.92
C LYS A 147 9.92 2.55 9.48
N ILE A 148 9.54 2.45 10.74
CA ILE A 148 9.37 1.19 11.46
C ILE A 148 7.87 0.95 11.63
N GLY A 149 7.33 -0.07 10.96
CA GLY A 149 5.92 -0.44 11.03
C GLY A 149 5.68 -1.52 12.07
N THR A 150 4.76 -1.26 13.01
CA THR A 150 4.37 -2.20 14.08
C THR A 150 3.08 -2.96 13.77
N GLY A 151 2.39 -2.60 12.68
CA GLY A 151 1.16 -3.29 12.24
C GLY A 151 -0.09 -3.04 13.08
N ARG A 152 -0.08 -2.07 14.00
CA ARG A 152 -1.29 -1.65 14.71
C ARG A 152 -2.15 -0.76 13.83
N GLN A 153 -3.43 -1.08 13.75
CA GLN A 153 -4.47 -0.31 13.04
C GLN A 153 -5.04 0.84 13.88
N SER A 154 -4.26 1.52 14.68
CA SER A 154 -4.77 2.68 15.38
C SER A 154 -4.78 3.89 14.45
N ILE A 155 -5.86 4.66 14.51
CA ILE A 155 -6.14 5.88 13.73
C ILE A 155 -5.10 6.97 13.98
N SER A 156 -4.28 6.86 15.02
CA SER A 156 -3.16 7.74 15.34
C SER A 156 -1.84 7.05 15.02
N ASP A 157 -1.17 7.51 14.00
CA ASP A 157 0.26 7.52 13.64
C ASP A 157 1.19 6.60 14.49
N SER A 158 1.01 5.29 14.36
CA SER A 158 1.81 4.30 15.10
C SER A 158 3.08 3.86 14.37
N ASP A 159 3.34 4.39 13.17
CA ASP A 159 4.58 4.17 12.45
C ASP A 159 5.65 5.11 13.01
N VAL A 160 6.67 4.54 13.61
CA VAL A 160 7.81 5.33 14.10
C VAL A 160 8.70 5.69 12.93
N LYS A 161 8.93 6.99 12.76
CA LYS A 161 9.76 7.55 11.71
C LYS A 161 11.04 8.13 12.31
N LEU A 162 12.19 7.66 11.82
CA LEU A 162 13.49 8.24 12.07
C LEU A 162 13.90 9.04 10.84
N ASP A 163 13.89 10.36 10.98
CA ASP A 163 14.34 11.25 9.90
C ASP A 163 15.86 11.38 9.96
N ALA A 164 16.50 11.15 8.79
CA ALA A 164 17.92 11.38 8.57
C ALA A 164 18.90 10.53 9.42
N LEU A 165 19.01 9.25 9.04
CA LEU A 165 20.17 8.44 9.37
C LEU A 165 21.13 8.37 8.16
N PRO A 166 22.46 8.30 8.38
CA PRO A 166 23.38 7.93 7.30
C PRO A 166 22.95 6.62 6.65
N THR A 167 22.96 6.56 5.32
CA THR A 167 22.40 5.40 4.58
C THR A 167 23.02 4.06 5.02
N ALA A 168 24.32 4.04 5.29
CA ALA A 168 25.00 2.83 5.80
C ALA A 168 24.48 2.40 7.19
N ARG A 169 24.28 3.35 8.11
CA ARG A 169 23.69 3.07 9.43
C ARG A 169 22.23 2.66 9.36
N ALA A 170 21.46 3.26 8.46
CA ALA A 170 20.07 2.88 8.23
C ALA A 170 19.95 1.42 7.76
N GLU A 171 20.86 0.96 6.91
CA GLU A 171 20.91 -0.43 6.43
C GLU A 171 21.31 -1.39 7.56
N GLN A 172 22.32 -1.05 8.35
CA GLN A 172 22.71 -1.82 9.55
C GLN A 172 21.58 -1.93 10.56
N LEU A 173 20.87 -0.81 10.81
CA LEU A 173 19.70 -0.78 11.69
C LEU A 173 18.58 -1.70 11.17
N ARG A 174 18.31 -1.68 9.86
CA ARG A 174 17.34 -2.56 9.21
C ARG A 174 17.70 -4.03 9.43
N GLU A 175 18.94 -4.40 9.15
CA GLU A 175 19.41 -5.76 9.31
C GLU A 175 19.31 -6.23 10.77
N LEU A 176 19.71 -5.39 11.71
CA LEU A 176 19.62 -5.68 13.14
C LEU A 176 18.18 -5.87 13.62
N LEU A 177 17.24 -5.04 13.14
CA LEU A 177 15.84 -5.13 13.54
C LEU A 177 15.08 -6.32 12.91
N LEU A 178 15.54 -6.83 11.75
CA LEU A 178 14.93 -7.94 11.03
C LEU A 178 15.59 -9.29 11.29
N ARG A 179 16.73 -9.35 12.00
CA ARG A 179 17.38 -10.63 12.37
C ARG A 179 16.46 -11.42 13.30
N PRO A 180 16.16 -12.69 12.99
CA PRO A 180 15.47 -13.58 13.92
C PRO A 180 16.35 -13.77 15.17
N ARG A 181 15.75 -13.69 16.36
CA ARG A 181 16.43 -14.09 17.59
C ARG A 181 16.72 -15.59 17.52
N THR A 182 17.97 -15.96 17.44
CA THR A 182 18.39 -17.28 17.91
C THR A 182 18.19 -17.29 19.42
N GLY A 183 17.13 -17.95 19.89
CA GLY A 183 16.91 -18.17 21.31
C GLY A 183 18.16 -18.84 21.92
N PRO A 184 18.37 -18.74 23.24
CA PRO A 184 19.46 -19.42 23.90
C PRO A 184 19.39 -20.91 23.53
N ALA A 185 20.41 -21.40 22.83
CA ALA A 185 20.50 -22.79 22.44
C ALA A 185 20.45 -23.64 23.71
N SER A 186 19.33 -24.34 23.91
CA SER A 186 19.28 -25.49 24.78
C SER A 186 20.35 -26.46 24.29
N GLY A 187 21.38 -26.60 25.08
CA GLY A 187 22.52 -27.43 24.74
C GLY A 187 22.12 -28.86 24.43
N SER A 188 22.49 -29.32 23.28
CA SER A 188 22.79 -30.71 23.03
C SER A 188 23.89 -30.75 21.96
N GLY A 189 25.05 -31.22 22.36
CA GLY A 189 26.27 -31.26 21.55
C GLY A 189 26.16 -32.21 20.38
N ASN A 190 26.87 -31.94 19.33
CA ASN A 190 27.93 -32.84 18.87
C ASN A 190 28.79 -32.11 17.83
N GLY A 191 30.09 -32.39 17.89
CA GLY A 191 31.18 -31.69 17.26
C GLY A 191 31.25 -31.81 15.74
N GLY A 192 31.95 -30.85 15.16
CA GLY A 192 32.35 -30.82 13.76
C GLY A 192 33.12 -29.54 13.48
N SER A 193 34.44 -29.63 13.66
CA SER A 193 35.47 -28.61 13.42
C SER A 193 35.46 -28.06 12.00
N GLY A 194 35.62 -26.73 11.90
CA GLY A 194 35.85 -26.03 10.64
C GLY A 194 36.01 -24.53 10.87
N THR A 195 37.10 -24.17 11.59
CA THR A 195 37.51 -22.78 11.81
C THR A 195 38.24 -22.27 10.58
N GLU A 196 37.72 -21.32 9.85
CA GLU A 196 38.53 -20.43 9.01
C GLU A 196 38.39 -19.00 9.50
N PRO A 197 39.50 -18.27 9.69
CA PRO A 197 39.49 -16.92 10.24
C PRO A 197 39.21 -15.90 9.13
N PHE A 198 38.16 -15.09 9.32
CA PHE A 198 37.88 -13.92 8.50
C PHE A 198 38.99 -12.87 8.67
N GLY A 199 39.79 -12.68 7.62
CA GLY A 199 40.71 -11.56 7.47
C GLY A 199 39.99 -10.25 7.15
N PRO A 200 40.58 -9.07 7.42
CA PRO A 200 39.95 -7.78 7.17
C PRO A 200 39.93 -7.47 5.67
N GLY A 201 38.76 -7.63 5.07
CA GLY A 201 38.50 -7.32 3.66
C GLY A 201 38.25 -5.84 3.41
N ARG A 202 38.94 -5.34 2.42
CA ARG A 202 38.95 -4.00 1.80
C ARG A 202 37.54 -3.38 1.63
N PRO A 203 37.41 -2.04 1.69
CA PRO A 203 36.18 -1.34 1.26
C PRO A 203 36.15 -1.30 -0.27
N GLY A 204 35.46 -2.23 -0.88
CA GLY A 204 35.30 -2.31 -2.31
C GLY A 204 33.92 -2.86 -2.66
N THR A 205 33.17 -2.05 -3.41
CA THR A 205 32.04 -2.43 -4.25
C THR A 205 30.91 -3.23 -3.57
N VAL A 206 29.74 -2.61 -3.50
CA VAL A 206 28.46 -3.22 -3.14
C VAL A 206 28.07 -4.26 -4.21
N GLU A 207 28.76 -5.40 -4.21
CA GLU A 207 28.42 -6.62 -4.96
C GLU A 207 28.39 -7.78 -3.98
N GLY A 208 27.19 -8.12 -3.52
CA GLY A 208 26.98 -9.22 -2.58
C GLY A 208 25.53 -9.41 -2.16
N GLU A 209 24.54 -9.05 -3.01
CA GLU A 209 23.17 -9.53 -2.81
C GLU A 209 23.07 -10.98 -3.35
N THR A 210 23.49 -11.96 -2.55
CA THR A 210 23.31 -13.40 -2.79
C THR A 210 21.85 -13.83 -2.55
N GLY A 211 20.89 -13.03 -2.93
CA GLY A 211 19.47 -13.37 -2.89
C GLY A 211 18.97 -13.78 -4.27
N ALA A 212 18.09 -14.78 -4.35
CA ALA A 212 17.44 -15.14 -5.59
C ALA A 212 16.62 -13.97 -6.14
N GLU A 213 16.97 -13.45 -7.33
CA GLU A 213 16.24 -12.38 -8.00
C GLU A 213 14.93 -12.96 -8.58
N LEU A 214 13.78 -12.55 -8.04
CA LEU A 214 12.46 -12.98 -8.50
C LEU A 214 11.95 -12.14 -9.67
N ALA A 215 12.26 -10.84 -9.70
CA ALA A 215 11.86 -9.95 -10.79
C ALA A 215 12.76 -8.71 -10.87
N ARG A 216 13.02 -8.28 -12.10
CA ARG A 216 13.79 -7.07 -12.42
C ARG A 216 13.05 -6.24 -13.46
N MET A 217 13.13 -4.90 -13.34
CA MET A 217 12.53 -3.97 -14.29
C MET A 217 13.07 -4.18 -15.71
N ARG A 218 12.15 -4.25 -16.66
CA ARG A 218 12.46 -4.24 -18.10
C ARG A 218 11.96 -2.92 -18.72
N PRO A 219 12.65 -2.33 -19.70
CA PRO A 219 12.24 -1.05 -20.29
C PRO A 219 10.81 -1.03 -20.82
N SER A 220 10.33 -2.14 -21.39
CA SER A 220 8.96 -2.27 -21.90
C SER A 220 7.88 -2.12 -20.80
N TRP A 221 8.21 -2.35 -19.51
CA TRP A 221 7.23 -2.27 -18.43
C TRP A 221 6.87 -0.82 -18.07
N TYR A 222 7.71 0.16 -18.42
CA TYR A 222 7.34 1.57 -18.24
C TYR A 222 6.09 1.94 -19.03
N LEU A 223 5.91 1.37 -20.25
CA LEU A 223 4.70 1.58 -21.03
C LEU A 223 3.45 1.02 -20.36
N TYR A 224 3.55 -0.14 -19.70
CA TYR A 224 2.44 -0.68 -18.91
C TYR A 224 2.09 0.21 -17.72
N SER A 225 3.09 0.82 -17.09
CA SER A 225 2.88 1.71 -15.95
C SER A 225 2.13 2.99 -16.34
N THR A 226 2.31 3.51 -17.56
CA THR A 226 1.59 4.71 -18.06
C THR A 226 0.10 4.45 -18.24
N LEU A 227 -0.32 3.20 -18.46
CA LEU A 227 -1.73 2.82 -18.63
C LEU A 227 -2.53 2.76 -17.31
N THR A 228 -1.92 3.13 -16.19
CA THR A 228 -2.64 3.26 -14.93
C THR A 228 -3.36 4.60 -14.86
N ALA A 229 -4.70 4.57 -14.76
CA ALA A 229 -5.53 5.78 -14.76
C ALA A 229 -5.14 6.80 -13.67
N SER A 230 -4.62 6.33 -12.53
CA SER A 230 -4.15 7.20 -11.45
C SER A 230 -2.94 8.07 -11.86
N LEU A 231 -2.00 7.52 -12.62
CA LEU A 231 -0.86 8.29 -13.12
C LEU A 231 -1.30 9.31 -14.17
N LEU A 232 -2.19 8.94 -15.07
CA LEU A 232 -2.76 9.87 -16.03
C LEU A 232 -3.46 11.05 -15.34
N LEU A 233 -4.29 10.80 -14.33
CA LEU A 233 -4.98 11.87 -13.58
C LEU A 233 -4.01 12.77 -12.82
N VAL A 234 -2.98 12.23 -12.17
CA VAL A 234 -1.97 13.01 -11.45
C VAL A 234 -1.17 13.87 -12.42
N THR A 235 -0.77 13.34 -13.58
CA THR A 235 -0.07 14.14 -14.61
C THR A 235 -0.96 15.24 -15.16
N TRP A 236 -2.24 14.98 -15.36
CA TRP A 236 -3.20 16.01 -15.80
C TRP A 236 -3.35 17.13 -14.78
N ALA A 237 -3.49 16.80 -13.51
CA ALA A 237 -3.54 17.80 -12.44
C ALA A 237 -2.24 18.62 -12.38
N ALA A 238 -1.09 17.96 -12.52
CA ALA A 238 0.21 18.63 -12.52
C ALA A 238 0.40 19.54 -13.73
N VAL A 239 0.03 19.09 -14.94
CA VAL A 239 0.11 19.88 -16.17
C VAL A 239 -0.83 21.08 -16.08
N GLY A 240 -2.08 20.89 -15.60
CA GLY A 240 -3.03 21.98 -15.40
C GLY A 240 -2.52 23.04 -14.42
N SER A 241 -1.93 22.60 -13.30
CA SER A 241 -1.33 23.49 -12.30
C SER A 241 -0.11 24.24 -12.88
N ALA A 242 0.78 23.53 -13.57
CA ALA A 242 1.96 24.15 -14.19
C ALA A 242 1.56 25.17 -15.26
N MET A 243 0.52 24.88 -16.08
CA MET A 243 0.02 25.78 -17.11
C MET A 243 -0.59 27.05 -16.52
N SER A 244 -1.36 26.92 -15.41
CA SER A 244 -1.88 28.06 -14.65
C SER A 244 -0.75 28.95 -14.14
N THR A 245 0.26 28.35 -13.47
CA THR A 245 1.43 29.09 -12.96
C THR A 245 2.22 29.76 -14.10
N LEU A 246 2.43 29.04 -15.21
CA LEU A 246 3.14 29.58 -16.37
C LEU A 246 2.39 30.75 -17.01
N SER A 247 1.06 30.71 -17.07
CA SER A 247 0.24 31.82 -17.58
C SER A 247 0.35 33.06 -16.70
N ASP A 248 0.41 32.88 -15.36
CA ASP A 248 0.59 33.98 -14.43
C ASP A 248 1.99 34.58 -14.50
N VAL A 249 3.02 33.73 -14.65
CA VAL A 249 4.40 34.16 -14.91
C VAL A 249 4.49 34.93 -16.23
N PHE A 250 3.88 34.41 -17.29
CA PHE A 250 3.86 35.05 -18.60
C PHE A 250 3.20 36.43 -18.53
N ARG A 251 2.03 36.54 -17.90
CA ARG A 251 1.38 37.84 -17.68
C ARG A 251 2.23 38.80 -16.88
N ALA A 252 2.92 38.34 -15.82
CA ALA A 252 3.79 39.18 -14.99
C ALA A 252 5.04 39.69 -15.74
N LEU A 253 5.59 38.87 -16.62
CA LEU A 253 6.80 39.22 -17.40
C LEU A 253 6.50 40.10 -18.63
N TRP A 254 5.34 39.92 -19.26
CA TRP A 254 4.98 40.49 -20.55
C TRP A 254 3.77 41.43 -20.48
N ALA A 255 3.42 41.89 -19.27
CA ALA A 255 2.31 42.81 -19.01
C ALA A 255 2.53 44.24 -19.58
N SER A 256 3.37 44.40 -20.62
CA SER A 256 3.31 45.57 -21.50
C SER A 256 2.15 45.34 -22.48
N ASP A 257 1.15 46.19 -22.44
CA ASP A 257 -0.05 46.13 -23.29
C ASP A 257 0.27 45.85 -24.77
N THR A 258 1.38 46.38 -25.28
CA THR A 258 1.86 46.19 -26.65
C THR A 258 2.29 44.75 -27.01
N ALA A 259 2.87 43.98 -26.08
CA ALA A 259 3.31 42.61 -26.39
C ALA A 259 2.18 41.62 -26.31
N THR A 260 1.25 41.82 -25.38
CA THR A 260 0.04 40.99 -25.25
C THR A 260 -0.91 41.20 -26.41
N ASP A 261 -1.08 42.46 -26.88
CA ASP A 261 -1.91 42.78 -28.02
C ASP A 261 -1.32 42.21 -29.33
N TRP A 262 -0.02 42.35 -29.55
CA TRP A 262 0.65 41.76 -30.73
C TRP A 262 0.51 40.23 -30.76
N PHE A 263 0.67 39.57 -29.59
CA PHE A 263 0.58 38.12 -29.52
C PHE A 263 -0.86 37.62 -29.68
N SER A 264 -1.83 38.34 -29.10
CA SER A 264 -3.26 38.04 -29.23
C SER A 264 -3.76 38.25 -30.67
N ASP A 265 -3.37 39.34 -31.32
CA ASP A 265 -3.73 39.63 -32.70
C ASP A 265 -3.13 38.61 -33.67
N LYS A 266 -1.84 38.26 -33.47
CA LYS A 266 -1.16 37.25 -34.29
C LYS A 266 -1.76 35.87 -34.08
N ALA A 267 -2.03 35.50 -32.84
CA ALA A 267 -2.72 34.25 -32.51
C ALA A 267 -4.10 34.23 -33.13
N MET A 268 -4.91 35.28 -32.94
CA MET A 268 -6.27 35.38 -33.48
C MET A 268 -6.29 35.32 -35.00
N SER A 269 -5.34 35.97 -35.68
CA SER A 269 -5.24 35.94 -37.15
C SER A 269 -4.89 34.53 -37.70
N VAL A 270 -4.07 33.77 -37.00
CA VAL A 270 -3.79 32.36 -37.36
C VAL A 270 -5.01 31.47 -37.08
N TRP A 271 -5.68 31.68 -35.93
CA TRP A 271 -6.81 30.84 -35.49
C TRP A 271 -8.09 31.09 -36.31
N SER A 272 -8.30 32.29 -36.85
CA SER A 272 -9.46 32.62 -37.68
C SER A 272 -9.51 31.84 -39.00
N HIS A 273 -8.36 31.32 -39.49
CA HIS A 273 -8.29 30.54 -40.73
C HIS A 273 -8.31 29.01 -40.49
N VAL A 274 -8.23 28.55 -39.22
CA VAL A 274 -8.22 27.12 -38.88
C VAL A 274 -9.62 26.66 -38.50
N PRO A 275 -10.16 25.60 -39.12
CA PRO A 275 -11.46 25.06 -38.74
C PRO A 275 -11.49 24.67 -37.26
N VAL A 276 -12.55 25.03 -36.54
CA VAL A 276 -12.70 24.80 -35.10
C VAL A 276 -12.48 23.33 -34.70
N TRP A 277 -12.92 22.38 -35.53
CA TRP A 277 -12.72 20.96 -35.26
C TRP A 277 -11.23 20.59 -35.26
N LEU A 278 -10.40 21.20 -36.12
CA LEU A 278 -8.95 20.94 -36.15
C LEU A 278 -8.27 21.48 -34.89
N VAL A 279 -8.71 22.65 -34.42
CA VAL A 279 -8.26 23.22 -33.14
C VAL A 279 -8.60 22.29 -31.97
N VAL A 280 -9.85 21.82 -31.91
CA VAL A 280 -10.27 20.88 -30.87
C VAL A 280 -9.47 19.58 -30.93
N VAL A 281 -9.30 19.01 -32.13
CA VAL A 281 -8.51 17.79 -32.31
C VAL A 281 -7.05 17.99 -31.91
N SER A 282 -6.41 19.10 -32.34
CA SER A 282 -5.01 19.37 -31.99
C SER A 282 -4.85 19.60 -30.47
N ALA A 283 -5.77 20.30 -29.84
CA ALA A 283 -5.81 20.49 -28.40
C ALA A 283 -5.93 19.13 -27.66
N VAL A 284 -6.87 18.29 -28.09
CA VAL A 284 -7.06 16.95 -27.51
C VAL A 284 -5.82 16.09 -27.69
N VAL A 285 -5.20 16.10 -28.88
CA VAL A 285 -3.97 15.32 -29.16
C VAL A 285 -2.81 15.82 -28.30
N THR A 286 -2.61 17.14 -28.24
CA THR A 286 -1.53 17.74 -27.41
C THR A 286 -1.72 17.35 -25.94
N VAL A 287 -2.93 17.43 -25.49
CA VAL A 287 -3.36 17.05 -24.15
C VAL A 287 -3.03 15.58 -23.90
N LEU A 288 -3.47 14.67 -24.74
CA LEU A 288 -3.22 13.23 -24.58
C LEU A 288 -1.72 12.91 -24.61
N LEU A 289 -0.96 13.49 -25.54
CA LEU A 289 0.48 13.28 -25.63
C LEU A 289 1.22 13.84 -24.42
N GLY A 290 0.87 15.03 -23.96
CA GLY A 290 1.45 15.63 -22.75
C GLY A 290 1.19 14.79 -21.52
N GLY A 291 -0.05 14.30 -21.36
CA GLY A 291 -0.42 13.39 -20.28
C GLY A 291 0.33 12.05 -20.34
N LEU A 292 0.50 11.49 -21.55
CA LEU A 292 1.23 10.25 -21.75
C LEU A 292 2.72 10.40 -21.42
N LEU A 293 3.36 11.47 -21.92
CA LEU A 293 4.78 11.76 -21.63
C LEU A 293 5.02 12.03 -20.13
N GLY A 294 4.13 12.79 -19.50
CA GLY A 294 4.19 13.02 -18.06
C GLY A 294 3.98 11.74 -17.25
N ALA A 295 3.03 10.88 -17.65
CA ALA A 295 2.82 9.58 -17.02
C ALA A 295 4.03 8.66 -17.21
N LEU A 296 4.70 8.72 -18.37
CA LEU A 296 5.94 7.97 -18.60
C LEU A 296 7.07 8.47 -17.71
N ALA A 297 7.25 9.79 -17.59
CA ALA A 297 8.26 10.39 -16.72
C ALA A 297 8.04 9.98 -15.25
N LEU A 298 6.79 10.06 -14.76
CA LEU A 298 6.44 9.61 -13.41
C LEU A 298 6.64 8.09 -13.24
N SER A 299 6.33 7.29 -14.25
CA SER A 299 6.57 5.84 -14.23
C SER A 299 8.05 5.52 -14.09
N VAL A 300 8.88 6.23 -14.85
CA VAL A 300 10.35 6.10 -14.78
C VAL A 300 10.83 6.49 -13.38
N GLU A 301 10.36 7.63 -12.84
CA GLU A 301 10.70 8.07 -11.49
C GLU A 301 10.35 7.03 -10.44
N MET A 302 9.13 6.50 -10.48
CA MET A 302 8.62 5.58 -9.45
C MET A 302 9.27 4.19 -9.49
N TRP A 303 9.58 3.68 -10.69
CA TRP A 303 9.96 2.28 -10.90
C TRP A 303 11.39 2.09 -11.39
N TRP A 304 12.20 3.16 -11.43
CA TRP A 304 13.60 3.07 -11.84
C TRP A 304 14.37 2.05 -11.02
N GLY A 305 15.11 1.18 -11.71
CA GLY A 305 15.95 0.19 -11.05
C GLY A 305 15.18 -0.79 -10.14
N PHE A 306 13.86 -1.01 -10.40
CA PHE A 306 13.07 -1.95 -9.61
C PHE A 306 13.70 -3.34 -9.65
N ARG A 307 13.86 -3.91 -8.43
CA ARG A 307 14.26 -5.30 -8.21
C ARG A 307 13.46 -5.88 -7.06
N LEU A 308 12.99 -7.10 -7.23
CA LEU A 308 12.41 -7.93 -6.19
C LEU A 308 13.38 -9.08 -5.95
N THR A 309 13.97 -9.11 -4.77
CA THR A 309 14.95 -10.14 -4.36
C THR A 309 14.43 -10.89 -3.14
N ARG A 310 14.78 -12.17 -3.06
CA ARG A 310 14.65 -12.97 -1.84
C ARG A 310 15.99 -12.91 -1.13
N GLU A 311 16.12 -12.07 -0.10
CA GLU A 311 17.37 -11.83 0.63
C GLU A 311 17.74 -13.03 1.52
N SER A 312 16.72 -13.71 2.06
CA SER A 312 16.83 -14.97 2.79
C SER A 312 15.56 -15.79 2.58
N ASP A 313 15.52 -17.04 3.03
CA ASP A 313 14.29 -17.86 2.98
C ASP A 313 13.11 -17.20 3.71
N THR A 314 13.40 -16.24 4.59
CA THR A 314 12.41 -15.56 5.41
C THR A 314 12.04 -14.15 4.96
N THR A 315 12.83 -13.51 4.06
CA THR A 315 12.67 -12.07 3.77
C THR A 315 12.64 -11.78 2.27
N LEU A 316 11.60 -11.07 1.84
CA LEU A 316 11.47 -10.48 0.51
C LEU A 316 11.85 -9.01 0.56
N ARG A 317 12.64 -8.54 -0.39
CA ARG A 317 13.05 -7.14 -0.50
C ARG A 317 12.67 -6.58 -1.86
N THR A 318 11.99 -5.42 -1.85
CA THR A 318 11.75 -4.62 -3.05
C THR A 318 12.58 -3.34 -2.99
N ARG A 319 13.26 -3.00 -4.07
CA ARG A 319 13.99 -1.73 -4.22
C ARG A 319 13.58 -1.06 -5.51
N ARG A 320 13.31 0.27 -5.46
CA ARG A 320 12.86 1.05 -6.62
C ARG A 320 13.08 2.54 -6.43
N GLY A 321 13.02 3.31 -7.52
CA GLY A 321 13.00 4.77 -7.57
C GLY A 321 14.27 5.41 -8.10
N LEU A 322 14.10 6.45 -8.92
CA LEU A 322 15.20 7.20 -9.54
C LEU A 322 15.66 8.35 -8.65
N LEU A 323 14.80 9.32 -8.40
CA LEU A 323 15.07 10.46 -7.54
C LEU A 323 14.85 10.10 -6.07
N THR A 324 13.68 9.51 -5.77
CA THR A 324 13.35 9.01 -4.44
C THR A 324 13.51 7.51 -4.39
N THR A 325 14.60 7.02 -3.80
CA THR A 325 14.79 5.58 -3.62
C THR A 325 13.98 5.06 -2.44
N ARG A 326 13.32 3.92 -2.64
CA ARG A 326 12.54 3.22 -1.63
C ARG A 326 12.95 1.76 -1.59
N ALA A 327 13.22 1.26 -0.41
CA ALA A 327 13.47 -0.16 -0.15
C ALA A 327 12.50 -0.63 0.93
N VAL A 328 11.71 -1.64 0.61
CA VAL A 328 10.74 -2.25 1.52
C VAL A 328 11.15 -3.69 1.73
N SER A 329 11.32 -4.07 2.98
CA SER A 329 11.61 -5.45 3.38
C SER A 329 10.40 -6.05 4.07
N LEU A 330 9.93 -7.18 3.57
CA LEU A 330 8.76 -7.89 4.04
C LEU A 330 9.17 -9.28 4.54
N GLU A 331 8.87 -9.58 5.78
CA GLU A 331 9.04 -10.92 6.34
C GLU A 331 7.98 -11.86 5.74
N ARG A 332 8.43 -12.99 5.22
CA ARG A 332 7.61 -13.94 4.47
C ARG A 332 6.50 -14.59 5.31
N ARG A 333 6.76 -14.85 6.59
CA ARG A 333 5.75 -15.36 7.53
C ARG A 333 4.53 -14.46 7.66
N ARG A 334 4.66 -13.18 7.28
CA ARG A 334 3.59 -12.17 7.33
C ARG A 334 2.82 -12.04 6.03
N LEU A 335 3.34 -12.62 4.95
CA LEU A 335 2.64 -12.70 3.69
C LEU A 335 1.51 -13.72 3.81
N ARG A 336 0.28 -13.24 3.77
CA ARG A 336 -0.92 -14.08 3.81
C ARG A 336 -1.54 -14.31 2.45
N GLY A 337 -0.98 -13.67 1.43
CA GLY A 337 -1.44 -13.83 0.07
C GLY A 337 -0.92 -12.77 -0.86
N VAL A 338 -1.43 -12.76 -2.08
CA VAL A 338 -1.13 -11.78 -3.11
C VAL A 338 -2.41 -11.32 -3.81
N GLU A 339 -2.40 -10.09 -4.27
CA GLU A 339 -3.46 -9.51 -5.08
C GLU A 339 -2.92 -9.14 -6.45
N LEU A 340 -3.50 -9.70 -7.51
CA LEU A 340 -3.26 -9.33 -8.90
C LEU A 340 -4.36 -8.36 -9.34
N ALA A 341 -3.99 -7.13 -9.64
CA ALA A 341 -4.91 -6.09 -10.09
C ALA A 341 -4.67 -5.74 -11.56
N GLU A 342 -5.75 -5.79 -12.34
CA GLU A 342 -5.79 -5.52 -13.78
C GLU A 342 -6.74 -4.34 -14.06
N PRO A 343 -6.28 -3.07 -13.97
CA PRO A 343 -7.06 -1.92 -14.43
C PRO A 343 -7.44 -2.06 -15.90
N LEU A 344 -8.57 -1.48 -16.31
CA LEU A 344 -9.16 -1.68 -17.64
C LEU A 344 -8.18 -1.46 -18.79
N LEU A 345 -7.51 -0.31 -18.81
CA LEU A 345 -6.53 0.02 -19.85
C LEU A 345 -5.33 -0.94 -19.83
N LEU A 346 -4.83 -1.24 -18.64
CA LEU A 346 -3.72 -2.16 -18.45
C LEU A 346 -4.10 -3.59 -18.86
N ARG A 347 -5.33 -4.02 -18.56
CA ARG A 347 -5.89 -5.33 -18.94
C ARG A 347 -6.03 -5.48 -20.44
N TRP A 348 -6.45 -4.42 -21.16
CA TRP A 348 -6.52 -4.44 -22.63
C TRP A 348 -5.14 -4.60 -23.26
N ALA A 349 -4.11 -4.04 -22.63
CA ALA A 349 -2.72 -4.24 -23.04
C ALA A 349 -2.12 -5.59 -22.57
N GLY A 350 -2.90 -6.46 -21.90
CA GLY A 350 -2.41 -7.73 -21.36
C GLY A 350 -1.50 -7.59 -20.15
N GLY A 351 -1.61 -6.49 -19.42
CA GLY A 351 -0.79 -6.19 -18.25
C GLY A 351 -1.54 -6.34 -16.92
N SER A 352 -0.78 -6.46 -15.84
CA SER A 352 -1.28 -6.53 -14.46
C SER A 352 -0.23 -6.01 -13.49
N ARG A 353 -0.64 -5.68 -12.26
CA ARG A 353 0.25 -5.33 -11.15
C ARG A 353 0.05 -6.31 -10.00
N LEU A 354 1.12 -6.60 -9.26
CA LEU A 354 1.10 -7.53 -8.14
C LEU A 354 1.34 -6.78 -6.83
N THR A 355 0.48 -7.01 -5.84
CA THR A 355 0.59 -6.44 -4.50
C THR A 355 0.59 -7.54 -3.44
N ALA A 356 1.31 -7.32 -2.35
CA ALA A 356 1.34 -8.23 -1.21
C ALA A 356 0.11 -8.05 -0.32
N VAL A 357 -0.49 -9.15 0.09
CA VAL A 357 -1.46 -9.20 1.17
C VAL A 357 -0.71 -9.69 2.42
N ALA A 358 -0.21 -8.74 3.20
CA ALA A 358 0.63 -9.05 4.36
C ALA A 358 0.16 -8.30 5.61
N THR A 359 0.44 -8.90 6.77
CA THR A 359 0.15 -8.25 8.05
C THR A 359 1.17 -7.14 8.31
N GLY A 360 0.68 -5.96 8.74
CA GLY A 360 1.55 -4.85 9.12
C GLY A 360 1.92 -3.87 8.01
N LEU A 361 1.54 -4.12 6.77
CA LEU A 361 1.58 -3.13 5.71
C LEU A 361 0.29 -2.29 5.80
N GLY A 362 0.31 -1.19 6.53
CA GLY A 362 -0.83 -0.36 6.92
C GLY A 362 -2.04 -0.30 5.99
N GLN A 363 -3.23 -0.39 6.56
CA GLN A 363 -4.50 -0.10 5.90
C GLN A 363 -4.67 1.42 5.83
N GLY A 364 -4.38 2.04 4.71
CA GLY A 364 -4.59 3.47 4.53
C GLY A 364 -4.78 3.80 3.07
N ALA A 365 -5.91 4.41 2.74
CA ALA A 365 -6.26 4.92 1.42
C ALA A 365 -5.37 6.10 0.97
N THR A 366 -4.45 6.57 1.81
CA THR A 366 -3.52 7.65 1.46
C THR A 366 -2.49 7.14 0.46
N SER A 367 -2.37 7.82 -0.66
CA SER A 367 -1.62 7.47 -1.87
C SER A 367 -0.15 7.02 -1.68
N GLY A 368 0.46 7.29 -0.54
CA GLY A 368 1.82 6.85 -0.23
C GLY A 368 1.94 5.45 0.40
N ARG A 369 0.86 4.89 0.99
CA ARG A 369 0.85 3.58 1.67
C ARG A 369 0.51 2.41 0.75
N SER A 370 -0.27 2.65 -0.31
CA SER A 370 -0.57 1.62 -1.32
C SER A 370 0.70 1.18 -2.07
N ASP A 371 1.66 2.06 -2.19
CA ASP A 371 2.92 1.79 -2.89
C ASP A 371 3.83 0.82 -2.14
N ASN A 372 3.76 0.78 -0.80
CA ASN A 372 4.59 -0.13 0.01
C ASN A 372 4.15 -1.60 -0.10
N LYS A 373 2.91 -1.84 -0.55
CA LYS A 373 2.39 -3.20 -0.81
C LYS A 373 2.82 -3.77 -2.17
N ALA A 374 3.37 -2.95 -3.08
CA ALA A 374 3.68 -3.36 -4.44
C ALA A 374 4.86 -4.32 -4.48
N LEU A 375 4.62 -5.56 -4.94
CA LEU A 375 5.63 -6.59 -5.21
C LEU A 375 6.13 -6.53 -6.64
N LEU A 376 5.28 -6.10 -7.60
CA LEU A 376 5.65 -5.94 -9.00
C LEU A 376 5.01 -4.67 -9.57
N PRO A 377 5.75 -3.88 -10.36
CA PRO A 377 5.18 -2.80 -11.15
C PRO A 377 4.16 -3.35 -12.16
N PRO A 378 3.36 -2.48 -12.79
CA PRO A 378 2.60 -2.87 -13.96
C PRO A 378 3.50 -3.54 -15.01
N ALA A 379 3.21 -4.79 -15.30
CA ALA A 379 4.01 -5.66 -16.16
C ALA A 379 3.09 -6.62 -16.94
N PRO A 380 3.58 -7.33 -17.95
CA PRO A 380 2.80 -8.36 -18.63
C PRO A 380 2.24 -9.38 -17.64
N ARG A 381 0.98 -9.79 -17.83
CA ARG A 381 0.25 -10.70 -16.93
C ARG A 381 1.03 -11.98 -16.62
N GLY A 382 1.62 -12.63 -17.63
CA GLY A 382 2.38 -13.86 -17.42
C GLY A 382 3.65 -13.68 -16.57
N VAL A 383 4.22 -12.45 -16.51
CA VAL A 383 5.33 -12.14 -15.60
C VAL A 383 4.80 -12.01 -14.17
N ALA A 384 3.68 -11.30 -13.99
CA ALA A 384 3.08 -11.14 -12.67
C ALA A 384 2.64 -12.48 -12.08
N GLU A 385 2.09 -13.39 -12.88
CA GLU A 385 1.71 -14.74 -12.46
C GLU A 385 2.93 -15.57 -12.03
N ARG A 386 4.00 -15.55 -12.83
CA ARG A 386 5.26 -16.24 -12.46
C ARG A 386 5.89 -15.65 -11.19
N THR A 387 5.89 -14.33 -11.07
CA THR A 387 6.42 -13.67 -9.87
C THR A 387 5.59 -14.02 -8.65
N ALA A 388 4.27 -14.04 -8.77
CA ALA A 388 3.38 -14.44 -7.69
C ALA A 388 3.60 -15.90 -7.28
N ALA A 389 3.75 -16.81 -8.25
CA ALA A 389 4.09 -18.22 -7.99
C ALA A 389 5.44 -18.33 -7.26
N GLY A 390 6.46 -17.59 -7.69
CA GLY A 390 7.76 -17.54 -7.02
C GLY A 390 7.71 -16.98 -5.60
N VAL A 391 6.88 -15.96 -5.36
CA VAL A 391 6.69 -15.36 -4.02
C VAL A 391 5.94 -16.30 -3.08
N LEU A 392 4.95 -17.07 -3.61
CA LEU A 392 4.17 -18.05 -2.86
C LEU A 392 4.78 -19.46 -2.83
N GLU A 393 5.93 -19.66 -3.54
CA GLU A 393 6.60 -20.97 -3.72
C GLU A 393 5.70 -22.06 -4.29
N ARG A 394 4.83 -21.67 -5.21
CA ARG A 394 3.98 -22.61 -5.94
C ARG A 394 4.59 -22.97 -7.29
N SER A 395 4.50 -24.25 -7.64
CA SER A 395 4.84 -24.73 -8.98
C SER A 395 3.74 -24.44 -10.00
N ASP A 396 2.50 -24.31 -9.55
CA ASP A 396 1.33 -24.15 -10.40
C ASP A 396 0.99 -22.68 -10.70
N SER A 397 0.33 -22.46 -11.83
CA SER A 397 -0.21 -21.15 -12.19
C SER A 397 -1.23 -20.68 -11.14
N LEU A 398 -1.37 -19.35 -10.96
CA LEU A 398 -2.26 -18.75 -9.95
C LEU A 398 -3.73 -19.21 -10.05
N GLU A 399 -4.19 -19.55 -11.25
CA GLU A 399 -5.53 -20.06 -11.53
C GLU A 399 -5.56 -21.61 -11.66
N GLY A 400 -4.39 -22.27 -11.63
CA GLY A 400 -4.18 -23.66 -12.04
C GLY A 400 -4.60 -24.76 -11.08
N GLY A 401 -5.18 -24.43 -9.93
CA GLY A 401 -5.59 -25.47 -8.94
C GLY A 401 -7.06 -25.89 -9.02
N SER A 402 -7.95 -25.00 -9.41
CA SER A 402 -9.39 -25.31 -9.56
C SER A 402 -10.05 -24.28 -10.47
N PRO A 403 -10.91 -24.68 -11.40
CA PRO A 403 -11.64 -23.73 -12.22
C PRO A 403 -12.49 -22.83 -11.31
N LEU A 404 -12.34 -21.51 -11.48
CA LEU A 404 -13.14 -20.55 -10.74
C LEU A 404 -14.63 -20.79 -11.04
N ARG A 405 -15.43 -20.96 -10.00
CA ARG A 405 -16.87 -21.13 -10.14
C ARG A 405 -17.51 -19.82 -10.58
N ALA A 406 -18.35 -19.91 -11.61
CA ALA A 406 -19.12 -18.79 -12.10
C ALA A 406 -20.27 -18.44 -11.16
N HIS A 407 -20.68 -17.18 -11.17
CA HIS A 407 -21.79 -16.66 -10.38
C HIS A 407 -23.13 -16.84 -11.14
N PRO A 408 -24.27 -16.91 -10.42
CA PRO A 408 -25.57 -17.08 -11.04
C PRO A 408 -25.97 -15.86 -11.89
N ARG A 409 -26.81 -16.06 -12.89
CA ARG A 409 -27.31 -14.98 -13.78
C ARG A 409 -28.09 -13.88 -13.04
N THR A 410 -28.63 -14.18 -11.87
CA THR A 410 -29.28 -13.20 -10.97
C THR A 410 -28.29 -12.11 -10.54
N ALA A 411 -27.00 -12.42 -10.40
CA ALA A 411 -25.95 -11.45 -10.11
C ALA A 411 -25.79 -10.44 -11.28
N LEU A 412 -25.87 -10.89 -12.53
CA LEU A 412 -25.85 -10.01 -13.70
C LEU A 412 -27.05 -9.05 -13.70
N ARG A 413 -28.27 -9.59 -13.53
CA ARG A 413 -29.50 -8.76 -13.49
C ARG A 413 -29.39 -7.69 -12.42
N ARG A 414 -28.94 -8.04 -11.22
CA ARG A 414 -28.75 -7.09 -10.12
C ARG A 414 -27.73 -5.99 -10.47
N ARG A 415 -26.63 -6.32 -11.13
CA ARG A 415 -25.62 -5.35 -11.54
C ARG A 415 -26.11 -4.42 -12.64
N LEU A 416 -26.84 -4.95 -13.62
CA LEU A 416 -27.48 -4.15 -14.66
C LEU A 416 -28.55 -3.21 -14.09
N THR A 417 -29.43 -3.71 -13.23
CA THR A 417 -30.45 -2.85 -12.60
C THR A 417 -29.81 -1.74 -11.77
N ARG A 418 -28.75 -2.06 -10.99
CA ARG A 418 -28.04 -1.05 -10.19
C ARG A 418 -27.34 0.01 -11.05
N ALA A 419 -26.85 -0.36 -12.23
CA ALA A 419 -26.18 0.55 -13.16
C ALA A 419 -27.18 1.41 -13.95
N LEU A 420 -28.28 0.80 -14.42
CA LEU A 420 -29.24 1.45 -15.30
C LEU A 420 -30.35 2.24 -14.54
N LEU A 421 -30.72 1.81 -13.34
CA LEU A 421 -31.76 2.47 -12.56
C LEU A 421 -31.49 3.96 -12.34
N PRO A 422 -30.30 4.43 -11.91
CA PRO A 422 -30.02 5.84 -11.76
C PRO A 422 -30.04 6.59 -13.10
N VAL A 423 -29.61 5.97 -14.19
CA VAL A 423 -29.65 6.54 -15.53
C VAL A 423 -31.08 6.81 -15.94
N VAL A 424 -31.96 5.82 -15.79
CA VAL A 424 -33.40 5.96 -16.10
C VAL A 424 -34.05 6.99 -15.18
N ALA A 425 -33.76 6.97 -13.89
CA ALA A 425 -34.31 7.93 -12.94
C ALA A 425 -33.93 9.39 -13.29
N VAL A 426 -32.67 9.65 -13.64
CA VAL A 426 -32.22 10.98 -14.07
C VAL A 426 -32.87 11.37 -15.40
N SER A 427 -32.97 10.45 -16.35
CA SER A 427 -33.66 10.72 -17.63
C SER A 427 -35.13 11.07 -17.44
N VAL A 428 -35.83 10.34 -16.59
CA VAL A 428 -37.27 10.65 -16.27
C VAL A 428 -37.37 11.99 -15.56
N ALA A 429 -36.49 12.28 -14.59
CA ALA A 429 -36.48 13.56 -13.89
C ALA A 429 -36.25 14.74 -14.85
N LEU A 430 -35.33 14.62 -15.80
CA LEU A 430 -35.08 15.62 -16.84
C LEU A 430 -36.25 15.77 -17.80
N ALA A 431 -36.91 14.67 -18.20
CA ALA A 431 -38.08 14.72 -19.04
C ALA A 431 -39.26 15.46 -18.36
N VAL A 432 -39.47 15.17 -17.06
CA VAL A 432 -40.51 15.87 -16.27
C VAL A 432 -40.16 17.36 -16.10
N ALA A 433 -38.88 17.67 -15.84
CA ALA A 433 -38.43 19.05 -15.70
C ALA A 433 -38.58 19.83 -17.03
N ALA A 434 -38.19 19.22 -18.15
CA ALA A 434 -38.36 19.81 -19.49
C ALA A 434 -39.84 20.04 -19.87
N ALA A 435 -40.73 19.15 -19.41
CA ALA A 435 -42.16 19.33 -19.61
C ALA A 435 -42.80 20.44 -18.74
N ARG A 436 -42.13 20.83 -17.65
CA ARG A 436 -42.60 21.82 -16.68
C ARG A 436 -41.95 23.21 -16.83
N THR A 437 -40.80 23.28 -17.50
CA THR A 437 -40.00 24.51 -17.61
C THR A 437 -39.48 24.68 -19.05
N GLU A 438 -39.50 25.92 -19.56
CA GLU A 438 -38.86 26.24 -20.85
C GLU A 438 -37.33 26.37 -20.76
N LEU A 439 -36.77 26.34 -19.54
CA LEU A 439 -35.33 26.47 -19.29
C LEU A 439 -34.51 25.23 -19.74
N ILE A 440 -35.17 24.07 -19.81
CA ILE A 440 -34.52 22.80 -20.14
C ILE A 440 -34.97 22.33 -21.52
N PRO A 441 -34.03 22.10 -22.47
CA PRO A 441 -34.40 21.61 -23.80
C PRO A 441 -35.15 20.27 -23.70
N TRP A 442 -36.16 20.09 -24.52
CA TRP A 442 -37.03 18.90 -24.53
C TRP A 442 -36.25 17.59 -24.76
N TRP A 443 -35.08 17.63 -25.43
CA TRP A 443 -34.24 16.47 -25.73
C TRP A 443 -33.24 16.11 -24.59
N SER A 444 -33.14 16.93 -23.55
CA SER A 444 -32.13 16.75 -22.45
C SER A 444 -32.24 15.40 -21.73
N TRP A 445 -33.43 14.79 -21.70
CA TRP A 445 -33.64 13.45 -21.12
C TRP A 445 -32.90 12.33 -21.86
N SER A 446 -32.56 12.54 -23.15
CA SER A 446 -31.82 11.53 -23.95
C SER A 446 -30.33 11.46 -23.60
N VAL A 447 -29.75 12.53 -23.07
CA VAL A 447 -28.32 12.61 -22.74
C VAL A 447 -27.90 11.55 -21.70
N PRO A 448 -28.58 11.39 -20.55
CA PRO A 448 -28.24 10.33 -19.62
C PRO A 448 -28.42 8.93 -20.21
N LEU A 449 -29.39 8.72 -21.12
CA LEU A 449 -29.57 7.42 -21.77
C LEU A 449 -28.34 6.99 -22.59
N LEU A 450 -27.63 7.95 -23.21
CA LEU A 450 -26.36 7.65 -23.88
C LEU A 450 -25.32 7.11 -22.89
N ALA A 451 -25.30 7.58 -21.64
CA ALA A 451 -24.46 7.05 -20.58
C ALA A 451 -24.90 5.65 -20.13
N GLY A 452 -26.11 5.23 -20.45
CA GLY A 452 -26.61 3.88 -20.16
C GLY A 452 -25.82 2.78 -20.88
N PHE A 453 -25.31 3.03 -22.09
CA PHE A 453 -24.50 2.05 -22.83
C PHE A 453 -23.18 1.73 -22.09
N PRO A 454 -22.33 2.71 -21.75
CA PRO A 454 -21.12 2.42 -20.98
C PRO A 454 -21.46 1.88 -19.58
N ALA A 455 -22.53 2.34 -18.92
CA ALA A 455 -22.96 1.80 -17.62
C ALA A 455 -23.31 0.31 -17.72
N ALA A 456 -24.05 -0.10 -18.76
CA ALA A 456 -24.36 -1.51 -19.01
C ALA A 456 -23.11 -2.32 -19.34
N ALA A 457 -22.18 -1.78 -20.15
CA ALA A 457 -20.90 -2.42 -20.47
C ALA A 457 -20.05 -2.64 -19.23
N PHE A 458 -19.94 -1.65 -18.32
CA PHE A 458 -19.25 -1.80 -17.04
C PHE A 458 -19.94 -2.79 -16.10
N ALA A 459 -21.27 -2.85 -16.07
CA ALA A 459 -22.01 -3.84 -15.29
C ALA A 459 -21.78 -5.26 -15.81
N TRP A 460 -21.73 -5.43 -17.12
CA TRP A 460 -21.38 -6.69 -17.77
C TRP A 460 -19.94 -7.11 -17.48
N ASP A 461 -18.97 -6.20 -17.62
CA ASP A 461 -17.57 -6.43 -17.27
C ASP A 461 -17.44 -6.84 -15.79
N ALA A 462 -18.12 -6.13 -14.90
CA ALA A 462 -18.14 -6.43 -13.48
C ALA A 462 -18.69 -7.84 -13.18
N TYR A 463 -19.69 -8.30 -13.94
CA TYR A 463 -20.21 -9.67 -13.81
C TYR A 463 -19.22 -10.72 -14.33
N ARG A 464 -18.60 -10.49 -15.49
CA ARG A 464 -17.60 -11.41 -16.07
C ARG A 464 -16.35 -11.55 -15.19
N ASN A 465 -16.06 -10.54 -14.38
CA ASN A 465 -14.94 -10.56 -13.46
C ASN A 465 -15.26 -11.30 -12.15
N LEU A 466 -16.49 -11.76 -11.94
CA LEU A 466 -16.82 -12.56 -10.76
C LEU A 466 -16.31 -13.98 -10.89
N GLY A 467 -15.74 -14.47 -9.81
CA GLY A 467 -15.30 -15.84 -9.70
C GLY A 467 -14.80 -16.14 -8.30
N HIS A 468 -14.98 -17.36 -7.84
CA HIS A 468 -14.42 -17.84 -6.59
C HIS A 468 -13.97 -19.29 -6.74
N GLY A 469 -12.94 -19.64 -6.01
CA GLY A 469 -12.39 -20.99 -6.00
C GLY A 469 -11.54 -21.22 -4.76
N HIS A 470 -11.14 -22.42 -4.52
CA HIS A 470 -10.21 -22.77 -3.46
C HIS A 470 -9.26 -23.87 -3.95
N SER A 471 -8.04 -23.82 -3.48
CA SER A 471 -7.09 -24.92 -3.51
C SER A 471 -6.82 -25.37 -2.08
N ASP A 472 -5.99 -26.39 -1.89
CA ASP A 472 -5.72 -26.95 -0.57
C ASP A 472 -5.14 -25.90 0.40
N GLU A 473 -4.36 -24.96 -0.10
CA GLU A 473 -3.71 -23.93 0.71
C GLU A 473 -4.32 -22.53 0.60
N TYR A 474 -4.98 -22.23 -0.54
CA TYR A 474 -5.40 -20.86 -0.87
C TYR A 474 -6.88 -20.77 -1.22
N LEU A 475 -7.50 -19.72 -0.73
CA LEU A 475 -8.77 -19.19 -1.22
C LEU A 475 -8.46 -18.24 -2.39
N VAL A 476 -9.18 -18.38 -3.49
CA VAL A 476 -9.10 -17.49 -4.65
C VAL A 476 -10.42 -16.76 -4.82
N THR A 477 -10.38 -15.45 -4.83
CA THR A 477 -11.54 -14.62 -5.16
C THR A 477 -11.20 -13.65 -6.28
N ARG A 478 -12.14 -13.48 -7.21
CA ARG A 478 -12.00 -12.57 -8.35
C ARG A 478 -13.23 -11.68 -8.43
N TYR A 479 -13.00 -10.38 -8.47
CA TYR A 479 -14.06 -9.36 -8.51
C TYR A 479 -13.54 -8.02 -9.05
N GLY A 480 -14.43 -7.07 -9.28
CA GLY A 480 -14.12 -5.69 -9.59
C GLY A 480 -14.78 -5.19 -10.87
N THR A 481 -15.03 -3.87 -10.89
CA THR A 481 -15.56 -3.13 -12.04
C THR A 481 -14.47 -2.17 -12.52
N GLY A 482 -14.10 -2.24 -13.80
CA GLY A 482 -13.00 -1.43 -14.34
C GLY A 482 -11.60 -1.84 -13.85
N VAL A 483 -11.44 -2.27 -12.61
CA VAL A 483 -10.24 -2.92 -12.09
C VAL A 483 -10.60 -4.33 -11.69
N LYS A 484 -10.16 -5.31 -12.46
CA LYS A 484 -10.32 -6.73 -12.11
C LYS A 484 -9.25 -7.08 -11.07
N ARG A 485 -9.67 -7.58 -9.93
CA ARG A 485 -8.80 -8.02 -8.82
C ARG A 485 -8.93 -9.51 -8.65
N THR A 486 -7.81 -10.21 -8.67
CA THR A 486 -7.72 -11.63 -8.32
C THR A 486 -6.87 -11.73 -7.06
N VAL A 487 -7.47 -12.17 -5.97
CA VAL A 487 -6.82 -12.29 -4.67
C VAL A 487 -6.64 -13.75 -4.33
N LEU A 488 -5.41 -14.13 -4.01
CA LEU A 488 -5.06 -15.42 -3.44
C LEU A 488 -4.77 -15.21 -1.96
N LEU A 489 -5.53 -15.83 -1.09
CA LEU A 489 -5.39 -15.69 0.35
C LEU A 489 -5.12 -17.07 0.97
N GLN A 490 -4.07 -17.19 1.79
CA GLN A 490 -3.79 -18.41 2.55
C GLN A 490 -4.97 -18.73 3.49
N ARG A 491 -5.44 -19.97 3.47
CA ARG A 491 -6.57 -20.43 4.29
C ARG A 491 -6.30 -20.29 5.79
N GLU A 492 -5.08 -20.57 6.22
CA GLU A 492 -4.61 -20.37 7.60
C GLU A 492 -4.63 -18.90 8.04
N GLY A 493 -4.60 -17.96 7.08
CA GLY A 493 -4.68 -16.52 7.33
C GLY A 493 -6.11 -16.00 7.51
N ILE A 494 -7.14 -16.83 7.34
CA ILE A 494 -8.55 -16.46 7.50
C ILE A 494 -8.92 -16.63 8.98
N ILE A 495 -9.34 -15.53 9.59
CA ILE A 495 -9.71 -15.46 11.01
C ILE A 495 -11.20 -15.69 11.20
N GLY A 496 -12.01 -15.33 10.21
CA GLY A 496 -13.46 -15.43 10.30
C GLY A 496 -14.14 -15.11 8.97
N TRP A 497 -15.45 -15.30 8.95
CA TRP A 497 -16.30 -14.99 7.80
C TRP A 497 -17.25 -13.84 8.11
N ARG A 498 -17.35 -12.91 7.17
CA ARG A 498 -18.34 -11.85 7.18
C ARG A 498 -19.37 -12.11 6.09
N ILE A 499 -20.57 -12.49 6.48
CA ILE A 499 -21.68 -12.70 5.56
C ILE A 499 -22.54 -11.44 5.57
N SER A 500 -22.80 -10.88 4.41
CA SER A 500 -23.65 -9.71 4.26
C SER A 500 -24.64 -9.92 3.11
N GLN A 501 -25.84 -9.46 3.32
CA GLN A 501 -26.94 -9.58 2.37
C GLN A 501 -27.75 -8.28 2.34
N SER A 502 -27.74 -7.58 1.22
CA SER A 502 -28.59 -6.40 1.03
C SER A 502 -30.06 -6.82 0.77
N PRO A 503 -31.06 -5.93 0.98
CA PRO A 503 -32.45 -6.29 0.70
C PRO A 503 -32.67 -6.84 -0.72
N VAL A 504 -32.03 -6.25 -1.73
CA VAL A 504 -32.11 -6.73 -3.12
C VAL A 504 -31.44 -8.10 -3.28
N GLN A 505 -30.33 -8.36 -2.58
CA GLN A 505 -29.68 -9.69 -2.60
C GLN A 505 -30.56 -10.75 -1.95
N ARG A 506 -31.26 -10.37 -0.87
CA ARG A 506 -32.20 -11.27 -0.18
C ARG A 506 -33.33 -11.70 -1.11
N LEU A 507 -33.93 -10.77 -1.85
CA LEU A 507 -34.97 -11.07 -2.84
C LEU A 507 -34.51 -11.93 -4.01
N THR A 508 -33.21 -11.86 -4.35
CA THR A 508 -32.62 -12.57 -5.50
C THR A 508 -31.85 -13.83 -5.13
N GLY A 509 -31.88 -14.26 -3.85
CA GLY A 509 -31.14 -15.41 -3.36
C GLY A 509 -29.62 -15.28 -3.43
N LEU A 510 -29.10 -14.05 -3.39
CA LEU A 510 -27.68 -13.75 -3.43
C LEU A 510 -27.17 -13.33 -2.05
N LEU A 511 -25.87 -13.51 -1.83
CA LEU A 511 -25.16 -12.98 -0.67
C LEU A 511 -23.72 -12.59 -1.03
N THR A 512 -23.07 -11.89 -0.13
CA THR A 512 -21.65 -11.56 -0.22
C THR A 512 -20.93 -12.20 0.94
N VAL A 513 -19.95 -13.05 0.63
CA VAL A 513 -19.07 -13.70 1.62
C VAL A 513 -17.76 -12.92 1.66
N GLY A 514 -17.33 -12.52 2.84
CA GLY A 514 -16.06 -11.86 3.07
C GLY A 514 -15.17 -12.72 3.96
N ALA A 515 -13.97 -13.05 3.47
CA ALA A 515 -12.93 -13.67 4.27
C ALA A 515 -12.20 -12.60 5.08
N THR A 516 -12.32 -12.62 6.40
CA THR A 516 -11.63 -11.66 7.27
C THR A 516 -10.23 -12.16 7.62
N THR A 517 -9.26 -11.26 7.54
CA THR A 517 -7.85 -11.55 7.82
C THR A 517 -7.19 -10.36 8.51
N ALA A 518 -6.12 -10.61 9.27
CA ALA A 518 -5.30 -9.54 9.83
C ALA A 518 -4.40 -8.85 8.78
N ALA A 519 -4.44 -9.30 7.52
CA ALA A 519 -3.54 -8.87 6.46
C ALA A 519 -4.25 -7.98 5.42
N GLY A 520 -3.47 -7.15 4.75
CA GLY A 520 -3.93 -6.34 3.63
C GLY A 520 -5.06 -5.37 3.98
N ASP A 521 -6.21 -5.50 3.31
CA ASP A 521 -7.39 -4.66 3.52
C ASP A 521 -8.33 -5.18 4.62
N GLY A 522 -7.94 -6.26 5.31
CA GLY A 522 -8.67 -6.84 6.44
C GLY A 522 -9.85 -7.73 6.06
N CYS A 523 -10.45 -7.55 4.88
CA CYS A 523 -11.54 -8.39 4.40
C CYS A 523 -11.55 -8.47 2.87
N TYR A 524 -11.61 -9.69 2.34
CA TYR A 524 -11.65 -9.95 0.91
C TYR A 524 -12.96 -10.64 0.55
N TYR A 525 -13.67 -10.07 -0.44
CA TYR A 525 -15.05 -10.40 -0.70
C TYR A 525 -15.24 -11.32 -1.90
N VAL A 526 -16.22 -12.21 -1.79
CA VAL A 526 -16.88 -12.93 -2.89
C VAL A 526 -18.28 -12.32 -3.04
N PRO A 527 -18.43 -11.25 -3.84
CA PRO A 527 -19.70 -10.54 -3.95
C PRO A 527 -20.70 -11.26 -4.85
N ASP A 528 -21.99 -11.21 -4.52
CA ASP A 528 -23.08 -11.73 -5.35
C ASP A 528 -23.00 -13.24 -5.64
N ALA A 529 -22.53 -14.04 -4.69
CA ALA A 529 -22.61 -15.50 -4.77
C ALA A 529 -24.05 -15.97 -4.48
N GLY A 530 -24.46 -17.09 -5.05
CA GLY A 530 -25.71 -17.75 -4.65
C GLY A 530 -25.64 -18.13 -3.16
N ALA A 531 -26.76 -18.04 -2.43
CA ALA A 531 -26.76 -18.21 -0.97
C ALA A 531 -26.16 -19.56 -0.57
N GLU A 532 -26.66 -20.67 -1.10
CA GLU A 532 -26.14 -22.01 -0.83
C GLU A 532 -24.69 -22.19 -1.31
N GLN A 533 -24.39 -21.70 -2.52
CA GLN A 533 -23.07 -21.81 -3.12
C GLN A 533 -22.01 -21.04 -2.31
N GLY A 534 -22.36 -19.86 -1.80
CA GLY A 534 -21.46 -19.02 -1.01
C GLY A 534 -21.18 -19.60 0.38
N LEU A 535 -22.21 -20.15 1.06
CA LEU A 535 -22.05 -20.81 2.35
C LEU A 535 -21.26 -22.11 2.23
N ALA A 536 -21.58 -22.95 1.24
CA ALA A 536 -20.83 -24.18 0.98
C ALA A 536 -19.38 -23.91 0.56
N PHE A 537 -19.10 -22.78 -0.09
CA PHE A 537 -17.75 -22.34 -0.39
C PHE A 537 -16.98 -21.96 0.86
N ALA A 538 -17.58 -21.16 1.74
CA ALA A 538 -16.94 -20.73 2.99
C ALA A 538 -16.62 -21.93 3.90
N GLU A 539 -17.54 -22.88 4.03
CA GLU A 539 -17.34 -24.09 4.83
C GLU A 539 -16.23 -24.98 4.26
N ARG A 540 -16.16 -25.16 2.95
CA ARG A 540 -15.07 -25.92 2.31
C ARG A 540 -13.71 -25.26 2.43
N CYS A 541 -13.66 -23.92 2.40
CA CYS A 541 -12.40 -23.20 2.56
C CYS A 541 -11.82 -23.34 3.96
N VAL A 542 -12.65 -23.19 5.01
CA VAL A 542 -12.24 -23.31 6.42
C VAL A 542 -13.32 -24.08 7.16
N PRO A 543 -13.22 -25.41 7.21
CA PRO A 543 -14.19 -26.27 7.86
C PRO A 543 -14.35 -25.92 9.36
N GLY A 544 -15.58 -26.01 9.86
CA GLY A 544 -15.89 -25.78 11.26
C GLY A 544 -15.96 -24.31 11.72
N LEU A 545 -15.50 -23.37 10.94
CA LEU A 545 -15.53 -21.95 11.33
C LEU A 545 -16.95 -21.35 11.20
N LEU A 546 -17.75 -21.87 10.29
CA LEU A 546 -19.11 -21.41 10.02
C LEU A 546 -20.18 -22.31 10.67
N GLU A 547 -19.86 -23.56 10.94
CA GLU A 547 -20.78 -24.58 11.44
C GLU A 547 -21.60 -24.15 12.68
N PRO A 548 -21.04 -23.47 13.70
CA PRO A 548 -21.80 -23.04 14.88
C PRO A 548 -22.90 -22.01 14.57
N PHE A 549 -22.85 -21.38 13.40
CA PHE A 549 -23.79 -20.32 12.98
C PHE A 549 -24.76 -20.77 11.88
N LEU A 550 -24.66 -22.03 11.43
CA LEU A 550 -25.55 -22.60 10.43
C LEU A 550 -26.68 -23.36 11.14
N GLU A 551 -27.90 -22.92 10.94
CA GLU A 551 -29.08 -23.75 11.28
C GLU A 551 -29.13 -24.92 10.30
N LYS A 552 -28.97 -26.14 10.83
CA LYS A 552 -29.24 -27.37 10.06
C LYS A 552 -30.72 -27.42 9.78
N ASN A 553 -31.11 -27.29 8.53
CA ASN A 553 -32.50 -27.44 8.14
C ASN A 553 -32.92 -28.89 8.46
N SER A 554 -33.67 -29.07 9.55
CA SER A 554 -34.12 -30.37 10.03
C SER A 554 -35.09 -31.07 9.08
N GLU A 555 -35.43 -30.42 7.96
CA GLU A 555 -36.37 -30.96 6.96
C GLU A 555 -35.74 -31.97 6.01
N SER A 556 -34.42 -31.99 5.83
CA SER A 556 -33.73 -33.01 5.01
C SER A 556 -33.36 -34.29 5.78
N ALA A 557 -33.61 -34.33 7.09
CA ALA A 557 -33.34 -35.49 7.92
C ALA A 557 -34.59 -36.39 8.14
N ARG A 558 -35.71 -36.07 7.52
CA ARG A 558 -36.80 -37.01 7.40
C ARG A 558 -36.53 -37.91 6.20
N GLU A 559 -35.67 -38.88 6.41
CA GLU A 559 -35.66 -40.12 5.64
C GLU A 559 -37.09 -40.70 5.71
N PRO A 560 -37.75 -41.03 4.59
CA PRO A 560 -39.05 -41.62 4.63
C PRO A 560 -38.90 -42.96 5.35
N THR A 561 -39.41 -43.03 6.59
CA THR A 561 -39.56 -44.29 7.30
C THR A 561 -40.51 -45.14 6.48
N ILE A 562 -39.96 -46.08 5.73
CA ILE A 562 -40.71 -47.14 5.08
C ILE A 562 -41.35 -47.95 6.22
N PRO A 563 -42.68 -48.03 6.31
CA PRO A 563 -43.30 -48.84 7.33
C PRO A 563 -42.88 -50.29 7.13
N PRO A 564 -42.66 -51.06 8.22
CA PRO A 564 -42.32 -52.47 8.10
C PRO A 564 -43.44 -53.19 7.35
N ASN A 565 -43.05 -53.93 6.34
CA ASN A 565 -43.91 -54.79 5.53
C ASN A 565 -44.38 -55.95 6.43
N ASP A 566 -45.60 -55.84 6.96
CA ASP A 566 -46.27 -56.94 7.62
C ASP A 566 -46.55 -58.03 6.58
N SER A 567 -45.70 -59.05 6.53
CA SER A 567 -45.92 -60.24 5.78
C SER A 567 -46.98 -61.07 6.54
N PRO A 568 -48.09 -61.52 5.91
CA PRO A 568 -49.05 -62.35 6.53
C PRO A 568 -48.45 -63.76 6.79
N SER A 569 -48.56 -64.22 8.03
CA SER A 569 -48.24 -65.57 8.47
C SER A 569 -49.04 -66.63 7.69
N GLU A 570 -48.35 -67.56 7.11
CA GLU A 570 -48.92 -68.81 6.56
C GLU A 570 -49.65 -69.59 7.60
N ILE A 571 -50.94 -69.82 7.33
CA ILE A 571 -51.77 -70.77 8.03
C ILE A 571 -51.42 -72.15 7.48
N GLY A 572 -50.95 -72.99 8.39
CA GLY A 572 -50.73 -74.41 8.14
C GLY A 572 -52.03 -75.17 7.77
N ASN A 573 -51.90 -76.03 6.84
CA ASN A 573 -52.95 -77.01 6.55
C ASN A 573 -52.38 -78.39 6.72
N GLU A 574 -52.76 -78.99 7.83
CA GLU A 574 -52.72 -80.45 8.11
C GLU A 574 -53.80 -81.16 7.29
N THR A 575 -53.40 -82.10 6.51
CA THR A 575 -54.29 -83.25 6.26
C THR A 575 -53.45 -84.46 5.94
N THR A 576 -53.58 -85.42 6.84
CA THR A 576 -53.43 -86.84 6.63
C THR A 576 -54.78 -87.43 6.20
N PRO A 577 -54.90 -88.70 5.71
CA PRO A 577 -54.11 -89.89 5.97
C PRO A 577 -53.24 -90.40 4.78
#